data_5bbf03148edfb787af005a213f7ee7dd
#
_entry.id   5bbf03148edfb787af005a213f7ee7dd
#
_cell.length_a   1.000
_cell.length_b   1.000
_cell.length_c   1.000
_cell.angle_alpha   90.00
_cell.angle_beta   90.00
_cell.angle_gamma   90.00
#
_symmetry.space_group_name_H-M   'P 1'
#
loop_
_entity.id
_entity.type
_entity.pdbx_description
1 polymer ?
#
loop_
_entity_poly.entity_id
_entity_poly.type
_entity_poly.pdbx_seq_one_letter_code
_entity_poly.pdbx_strand_id
1 'polypeptide(L)'
;ADMILKKGGCLLSEFEPDFRATLWSFPKRNRIVAGISRAVIVIEAPEKSGALITVRMAVDYNRDVFAVPGSIFSDTSKGTNKFIKLGATPLTCAEDILNAFGLIDPLIPTQQTFEELEDASPEEKKLLSLLAQPLSRDELIAKSGISAPSANAIISLLEIKGLVSENLGKIRKIG
;
A
#
# COMPACT_ATOMS: atom_id res chain seq x y z
N ALA A 1 -8.35 -9.79 27.35
CA ALA A 1 -8.86 -11.12 27.02
C ALA A 1 -10.37 -11.08 26.76
N ASP A 2 -11.20 -10.72 27.75
CA ASP A 2 -12.67 -10.78 27.69
C ASP A 2 -13.31 -9.97 26.56
N MET A 3 -12.78 -8.78 26.27
CA MET A 3 -13.27 -7.96 25.16
C MET A 3 -13.03 -8.61 23.79
N ILE A 4 -11.92 -9.32 23.60
CA ILE A 4 -11.62 -10.05 22.36
C ILE A 4 -12.63 -11.19 22.19
N LEU A 5 -12.84 -11.98 23.23
CA LEU A 5 -13.76 -13.11 23.21
C LEU A 5 -15.21 -12.66 22.99
N LYS A 6 -15.65 -11.59 23.69
CA LYS A 6 -17.00 -11.01 23.52
C LYS A 6 -17.28 -10.50 22.10
N LYS A 7 -16.24 -10.11 21.36
CA LYS A 7 -16.35 -9.68 19.95
C LYS A 7 -16.16 -10.81 18.93
N GLY A 8 -16.19 -12.07 19.38
CA GLY A 8 -16.02 -13.23 18.49
C GLY A 8 -14.57 -13.52 18.10
N GLY A 9 -13.59 -12.87 18.74
CA GLY A 9 -12.18 -13.19 18.56
C GLY A 9 -11.75 -14.40 19.37
N CYS A 10 -10.53 -14.89 19.16
CA CYS A 10 -9.94 -15.98 19.92
C CYS A 10 -8.57 -15.62 20.50
N LEU A 11 -8.15 -16.35 21.51
CA LEU A 11 -6.81 -16.32 22.07
C LEU A 11 -6.14 -17.66 21.78
N LEU A 12 -4.96 -17.61 21.19
CA LEU A 12 -4.18 -18.81 20.87
C LEU A 12 -2.87 -18.80 21.63
N SER A 13 -2.56 -19.86 22.34
CA SER A 13 -1.31 -20.06 23.08
C SER A 13 -0.88 -21.52 23.04
N GLU A 14 0.43 -21.75 22.99
CA GLU A 14 1.03 -23.07 23.23
C GLU A 14 1.48 -23.25 24.67
N PHE A 15 1.33 -22.21 25.49
CA PHE A 15 1.67 -22.22 26.91
C PHE A 15 0.41 -22.38 27.74
N GLU A 16 0.57 -22.95 28.92
CA GLU A 16 -0.51 -23.05 29.90
C GLU A 16 -1.01 -21.65 30.30
N PRO A 17 -2.29 -21.54 30.74
CA PRO A 17 -2.91 -20.24 31.05
C PRO A 17 -2.18 -19.39 32.11
N ASP A 18 -1.50 -20.05 33.04
CA ASP A 18 -0.74 -19.43 34.13
C ASP A 18 0.74 -19.21 33.81
N PHE A 19 1.18 -19.57 32.59
CA PHE A 19 2.56 -19.39 32.15
C PHE A 19 2.94 -17.90 32.14
N ARG A 20 4.00 -17.56 32.87
CA ARG A 20 4.58 -16.21 32.87
C ARG A 20 5.51 -16.03 31.67
N ALA A 21 5.25 -15.01 30.88
CA ALA A 21 6.07 -14.68 29.72
C ALA A 21 7.54 -14.42 30.12
N THR A 22 8.45 -14.99 29.35
CA THR A 22 9.91 -14.85 29.51
C THR A 22 10.52 -14.39 28.21
N LEU A 23 11.77 -13.91 28.22
CA LEU A 23 12.45 -13.41 27.02
C LEU A 23 12.48 -14.44 25.87
N TRP A 24 12.63 -15.72 26.19
CA TRP A 24 12.65 -16.79 25.18
C TRP A 24 11.25 -17.16 24.63
N SER A 25 10.18 -16.90 25.39
CA SER A 25 8.83 -17.22 24.95
C SER A 25 8.34 -16.32 23.83
N PHE A 26 8.84 -15.08 23.70
CA PHE A 26 8.49 -14.17 22.62
C PHE A 26 8.92 -14.68 21.25
N PRO A 27 10.21 -15.04 21.03
CA PRO A 27 10.63 -15.66 19.77
C PRO A 27 9.87 -16.96 19.48
N LYS A 28 9.66 -17.80 20.50
CA LYS A 28 8.91 -19.07 20.34
C LYS A 28 7.49 -18.82 19.84
N ARG A 29 6.77 -17.80 20.40
CA ARG A 29 5.43 -17.43 19.95
C ARG A 29 5.44 -16.85 18.53
N ASN A 30 6.49 -16.10 18.12
CA ASN A 30 6.53 -15.43 16.83
C ASN A 30 6.43 -16.40 15.64
N ARG A 31 6.85 -17.65 15.80
CA ARG A 31 6.66 -18.69 14.76
C ARG A 31 5.18 -18.95 14.47
N ILE A 32 4.30 -18.86 15.47
CA ILE A 32 2.86 -19.02 15.29
C ILE A 32 2.35 -17.81 14.48
N VAL A 33 2.76 -16.61 14.87
CA VAL A 33 2.37 -15.37 14.15
C VAL A 33 2.75 -15.47 12.68
N ALA A 34 4.00 -15.81 12.39
CA ALA A 34 4.46 -15.98 11.00
C ALA A 34 3.72 -17.12 10.29
N GLY A 35 3.51 -18.25 10.97
CA GLY A 35 2.91 -19.46 10.37
C GLY A 35 1.44 -19.30 9.96
N ILE A 36 0.63 -18.59 10.75
CA ILE A 36 -0.79 -18.34 10.46
C ILE A 36 -1.04 -17.12 9.56
N SER A 37 -0.02 -16.28 9.36
CA SER A 37 -0.13 -15.09 8.51
C SER A 37 0.04 -15.47 7.03
N ARG A 38 -0.68 -14.81 6.14
CA ARG A 38 -0.42 -14.90 4.70
C ARG A 38 0.85 -14.14 4.34
N ALA A 39 1.05 -12.99 4.98
CA ALA A 39 2.22 -12.16 4.81
C ALA A 39 2.67 -11.52 6.13
N VAL A 40 3.91 -11.06 6.17
CA VAL A 40 4.45 -10.24 7.24
C VAL A 40 4.89 -8.89 6.67
N ILE A 41 4.39 -7.82 7.28
CA ILE A 41 4.71 -6.45 6.90
C ILE A 41 5.64 -5.86 7.96
N VAL A 42 6.79 -5.34 7.54
CA VAL A 42 7.73 -4.64 8.42
C VAL A 42 7.70 -3.15 8.10
N ILE A 43 7.19 -2.37 9.04
CA ILE A 43 7.06 -0.91 8.88
C ILE A 43 8.38 -0.24 9.26
N GLU A 44 8.88 -0.54 10.45
CA GLU A 44 10.16 -0.08 10.96
C GLU A 44 10.86 -1.17 11.76
N ALA A 45 12.14 -1.32 11.61
CA ALA A 45 12.95 -2.21 12.43
C ALA A 45 14.43 -1.81 12.39
N PRO A 46 15.04 -1.47 13.53
CA PRO A 46 16.50 -1.42 13.65
C PRO A 46 17.13 -2.77 13.29
N GLU A 47 18.41 -2.77 12.92
CA GLU A 47 19.10 -3.99 12.46
C GLU A 47 19.07 -5.16 13.47
N LYS A 48 19.01 -4.85 14.76
CA LYS A 48 18.93 -5.83 15.85
C LYS A 48 17.53 -5.94 16.48
N SER A 49 16.47 -5.61 15.72
CA SER A 49 15.10 -5.68 16.22
C SER A 49 14.60 -7.12 16.37
N GLY A 50 13.88 -7.39 17.46
CA GLY A 50 13.15 -8.67 17.63
C GLY A 50 12.08 -8.91 16.57
N ALA A 51 11.52 -7.86 15.93
CA ALA A 51 10.60 -7.98 14.82
C ALA A 51 11.22 -8.75 13.63
N LEU A 52 12.53 -8.59 13.40
CA LEU A 52 13.24 -9.27 12.33
C LEU A 52 13.33 -10.79 12.53
N ILE A 53 13.12 -11.29 13.74
CA ILE A 53 13.00 -12.73 14.01
C ILE A 53 11.73 -13.26 13.34
N THR A 54 10.61 -12.57 13.50
CA THR A 54 9.34 -12.94 12.87
C THR A 54 9.43 -12.91 11.35
N VAL A 55 10.14 -11.92 10.80
CA VAL A 55 10.36 -11.80 9.35
C VAL A 55 11.15 -12.99 8.80
N ARG A 56 12.24 -13.40 9.48
CA ARG A 56 13.01 -14.57 9.08
C ARG A 56 12.17 -15.83 9.11
N MET A 57 11.38 -16.02 10.17
CA MET A 57 10.45 -17.15 10.27
C MET A 57 9.42 -17.15 9.14
N ALA A 58 8.92 -15.96 8.73
CA ALA A 58 8.01 -15.84 7.60
C ALA A 58 8.67 -16.31 6.30
N VAL A 59 9.93 -15.91 6.05
CA VAL A 59 10.70 -16.41 4.90
C VAL A 59 10.87 -17.92 4.97
N ASP A 60 11.27 -18.47 6.13
CA ASP A 60 11.46 -19.92 6.33
C ASP A 60 10.14 -20.70 6.11
N TYR A 61 9.00 -20.10 6.37
CA TYR A 61 7.66 -20.68 6.16
C TYR A 61 7.07 -20.36 4.78
N ASN A 62 7.87 -19.79 3.88
CA ASN A 62 7.44 -19.38 2.53
C ASN A 62 6.22 -18.45 2.56
N ARG A 63 6.24 -17.49 3.45
CA ARG A 63 5.23 -16.42 3.54
C ARG A 63 5.75 -15.17 2.85
N ASP A 64 4.84 -14.42 2.25
CA ASP A 64 5.20 -13.15 1.63
C ASP A 64 5.72 -12.17 2.69
N VAL A 65 6.76 -11.44 2.32
CA VAL A 65 7.35 -10.41 3.19
C VAL A 65 7.35 -9.08 2.46
N PHE A 66 6.72 -8.11 3.08
CA PHE A 66 6.71 -6.71 2.64
C PHE A 66 7.51 -5.86 3.61
N ALA A 67 8.24 -4.89 3.11
CA ALA A 67 9.01 -3.97 3.94
C ALA A 67 8.84 -2.53 3.46
N VAL A 68 8.51 -1.64 4.39
CA VAL A 68 8.38 -0.21 4.09
C VAL A 68 9.77 0.37 3.88
N PRO A 69 10.08 0.97 2.71
CA PRO A 69 11.33 1.66 2.47
C PRO A 69 11.48 2.85 3.39
N GLY A 70 12.69 3.10 3.83
CA GLY A 70 12.97 4.27 4.66
C GLY A 70 14.33 4.86 4.38
N SER A 71 14.61 6.01 5.01
CA SER A 71 15.88 6.71 4.84
C SER A 71 17.07 5.82 5.20
N ILE A 72 18.09 5.79 4.33
CA ILE A 72 19.35 5.08 4.59
C ILE A 72 20.12 5.65 5.79
N PHE A 73 19.80 6.87 6.21
CA PHE A 73 20.39 7.53 7.37
C PHE A 73 19.63 7.26 8.68
N SER A 74 18.45 6.62 8.60
CA SER A 74 17.66 6.27 9.78
C SER A 74 18.02 4.89 10.28
N ASP A 75 18.32 4.79 11.58
CA ASP A 75 18.58 3.51 12.22
C ASP A 75 17.36 2.59 12.24
N THR A 76 16.15 3.15 12.32
CA THR A 76 14.89 2.38 12.30
C THR A 76 14.56 1.78 10.94
N SER A 77 15.18 2.28 9.87
CA SER A 77 14.97 1.77 8.50
C SER A 77 16.06 0.78 8.06
N LYS A 78 17.12 0.59 8.84
CA LYS A 78 18.22 -0.32 8.45
C LYS A 78 17.75 -1.76 8.25
N GLY A 79 16.87 -2.23 9.13
CA GLY A 79 16.32 -3.59 9.05
C GLY A 79 15.37 -3.77 7.87
N THR A 80 14.45 -2.84 7.63
CA THR A 80 13.51 -2.89 6.50
C THR A 80 14.26 -2.83 5.17
N ASN A 81 15.18 -1.87 5.01
CA ASN A 81 16.01 -1.75 3.80
C ASN A 81 16.90 -2.98 3.55
N LYS A 82 17.37 -3.64 4.62
CA LYS A 82 18.10 -4.90 4.51
C LYS A 82 17.23 -6.02 3.96
N PHE A 83 15.98 -6.15 4.42
CA PHE A 83 15.07 -7.18 3.92
C PHE A 83 14.64 -6.90 2.48
N ILE A 84 14.48 -5.65 2.07
CA ILE A 84 14.25 -5.29 0.65
C ILE A 84 15.42 -5.80 -0.21
N LYS A 85 16.67 -5.60 0.23
CA LYS A 85 17.83 -6.13 -0.48
C LYS A 85 17.88 -7.66 -0.53
N LEU A 86 17.25 -8.34 0.42
CA LEU A 86 17.15 -9.80 0.48
C LEU A 86 15.94 -10.36 -0.27
N GLY A 87 15.17 -9.50 -0.96
CA GLY A 87 14.04 -9.91 -1.78
C GLY A 87 12.67 -9.70 -1.18
N ALA A 88 12.55 -9.01 -0.03
CA ALA A 88 11.24 -8.57 0.44
C ALA A 88 10.66 -7.53 -0.51
N THR A 89 9.36 -7.60 -0.76
CA THR A 89 8.65 -6.66 -1.62
C THR A 89 8.58 -5.29 -0.96
N PRO A 90 9.06 -4.22 -1.62
CA PRO A 90 8.87 -2.86 -1.11
C PRO A 90 7.39 -2.54 -0.98
N LEU A 91 6.99 -1.98 0.17
CA LEU A 91 5.63 -1.53 0.42
C LEU A 91 5.60 -0.01 0.45
N THR A 92 5.00 0.58 -0.57
CA THR A 92 4.91 2.04 -0.74
C THR A 92 3.49 2.56 -0.54
N CYS A 93 2.50 1.72 -0.78
CA CYS A 93 1.08 2.02 -0.62
C CYS A 93 0.29 0.75 -0.26
N ALA A 94 -0.98 0.88 0.10
CA ALA A 94 -1.83 -0.26 0.44
C ALA A 94 -2.12 -1.16 -0.77
N GLU A 95 -2.16 -0.58 -1.94
CA GLU A 95 -2.40 -1.24 -3.22
C GLU A 95 -1.35 -2.30 -3.53
N ASP A 96 -0.10 -2.12 -3.07
CA ASP A 96 0.97 -3.12 -3.23
C ASP A 96 0.57 -4.47 -2.61
N ILE A 97 -0.07 -4.44 -1.43
CA ILE A 97 -0.55 -5.64 -0.73
C ILE A 97 -1.78 -6.22 -1.44
N LEU A 98 -2.74 -5.35 -1.77
CA LEU A 98 -3.98 -5.76 -2.41
C LEU A 98 -3.71 -6.42 -3.75
N ASN A 99 -2.81 -5.85 -4.55
CA ASN A 99 -2.35 -6.41 -5.82
C ASN A 99 -1.65 -7.76 -5.64
N ALA A 100 -0.73 -7.86 -4.68
CA ALA A 100 -0.01 -9.10 -4.40
C ALA A 100 -0.94 -10.26 -4.02
N PHE A 101 -2.07 -9.96 -3.40
CA PHE A 101 -3.07 -10.95 -3.03
C PHE A 101 -4.23 -11.11 -4.01
N GLY A 102 -4.22 -10.37 -5.12
CA GLY A 102 -5.30 -10.38 -6.11
C GLY A 102 -6.64 -9.89 -5.52
N LEU A 103 -6.58 -8.96 -4.57
CA LEU A 103 -7.74 -8.40 -3.89
C LEU A 103 -8.24 -7.08 -4.53
N ILE A 104 -7.48 -6.52 -5.46
CA ILE A 104 -7.95 -5.44 -6.32
C ILE A 104 -8.59 -6.09 -7.53
N ASP A 105 -9.89 -5.87 -7.68
CA ASP A 105 -10.54 -6.10 -8.96
C ASP A 105 -10.21 -4.90 -9.86
N PRO A 106 -9.44 -5.08 -10.95
CA PRO A 106 -9.10 -3.99 -11.86
C PRO A 106 -10.34 -3.37 -12.54
N LEU A 107 -11.51 -3.97 -12.36
CA LEU A 107 -12.78 -3.49 -12.89
C LEU A 107 -13.62 -2.73 -11.85
N ILE A 108 -13.21 -2.71 -10.57
CA ILE A 108 -13.91 -1.92 -9.53
C ILE A 108 -13.06 -0.68 -9.27
N PRO A 109 -13.48 0.52 -9.72
CA PRO A 109 -12.84 1.76 -9.34
C PRO A 109 -12.88 1.90 -7.81
N THR A 110 -11.78 2.26 -7.19
CA THR A 110 -11.72 2.51 -5.74
C THR A 110 -12.81 3.52 -5.34
N GLN A 111 -13.53 3.31 -4.24
CA GLN A 111 -14.66 4.16 -3.81
C GLN A 111 -14.33 5.66 -3.81
N GLN A 112 -13.10 6.05 -3.55
CA GLN A 112 -12.65 7.44 -3.65
C GLN A 112 -12.81 8.03 -5.06
N THR A 113 -12.61 7.22 -6.11
CA THR A 113 -12.76 7.67 -7.51
C THR A 113 -14.23 7.93 -7.89
N PHE A 114 -15.19 7.28 -7.22
CA PHE A 114 -16.63 7.51 -7.49
C PHE A 114 -17.15 8.79 -6.83
N GLU A 115 -16.81 9.04 -5.57
CA GLU A 115 -17.24 10.26 -4.85
C GLU A 115 -16.63 11.52 -5.49
N GLU A 116 -15.34 11.48 -5.86
CA GLU A 116 -14.66 12.58 -6.54
C GLU A 116 -15.16 12.83 -7.97
N LEU A 117 -15.67 11.79 -8.66
CA LEU A 117 -16.30 11.93 -9.99
C LEU A 117 -17.73 12.47 -9.92
N GLU A 118 -18.46 12.25 -8.83
CA GLU A 118 -19.79 12.82 -8.66
C GLU A 118 -19.72 14.34 -8.50
N ASP A 119 -18.74 14.85 -7.76
CA ASP A 119 -18.51 16.28 -7.53
C ASP A 119 -17.70 16.97 -8.64
N ALA A 120 -17.20 16.23 -9.62
CA ALA A 120 -16.43 16.80 -10.73
C ALA A 120 -17.30 17.66 -11.67
N SER A 121 -16.79 18.84 -12.02
CA SER A 121 -17.44 19.73 -12.97
C SER A 121 -17.64 19.05 -14.36
N PRO A 122 -18.59 19.55 -15.17
CA PRO A 122 -18.77 19.00 -16.53
C PRO A 122 -17.50 19.05 -17.39
N GLU A 123 -16.65 20.04 -17.18
CA GLU A 123 -15.38 20.21 -17.88
C GLU A 123 -14.33 19.22 -17.38
N GLU A 124 -14.25 18.95 -16.06
CA GLU A 124 -13.40 17.92 -15.49
C GLU A 124 -13.79 16.54 -16.02
N LYS A 125 -15.08 16.20 -16.02
CA LYS A 125 -15.61 14.93 -16.56
C LYS A 125 -15.26 14.76 -18.02
N LYS A 126 -15.34 15.84 -18.81
CA LYS A 126 -14.96 15.83 -20.24
C LYS A 126 -13.48 15.52 -20.43
N LEU A 127 -12.59 16.17 -19.70
CA LEU A 127 -11.14 15.91 -19.78
C LEU A 127 -10.80 14.47 -19.35
N LEU A 128 -11.38 13.99 -18.26
CA LEU A 128 -11.19 12.61 -17.79
C LEU A 128 -11.68 11.57 -18.79
N SER A 129 -12.77 11.85 -19.52
CA SER A 129 -13.30 10.92 -20.54
C SER A 129 -12.40 10.80 -21.77
N LEU A 130 -11.63 11.83 -22.09
CA LEU A 130 -10.68 11.83 -23.21
C LEU A 130 -9.40 11.05 -22.89
N LEU A 131 -9.10 10.81 -21.62
CA LEU A 131 -7.91 10.11 -21.15
C LEU A 131 -8.10 8.58 -21.06
N ALA A 132 -8.89 7.98 -21.96
CA ALA A 132 -8.93 6.54 -22.14
C ALA A 132 -7.57 5.96 -22.57
N GLN A 133 -6.71 6.80 -23.16
CA GLN A 133 -5.30 6.51 -23.47
C GLN A 133 -4.46 7.73 -23.07
N PRO A 134 -3.17 7.53 -22.73
CA PRO A 134 -2.28 8.65 -22.40
C PRO A 134 -2.15 9.64 -23.57
N LEU A 135 -2.44 10.92 -23.33
CA LEU A 135 -2.35 12.00 -24.31
C LEU A 135 -1.33 13.04 -23.87
N SER A 136 -0.69 13.73 -24.82
CA SER A 136 0.09 14.91 -24.48
C SER A 136 -0.85 16.04 -24.03
N ARG A 137 -0.32 17.00 -23.27
CA ARG A 137 -1.07 18.17 -22.80
C ARG A 137 -1.73 18.93 -23.94
N ASP A 138 -1.02 19.14 -25.03
CA ASP A 138 -1.52 19.83 -26.22
C ASP A 138 -2.63 19.03 -26.94
N GLU A 139 -2.47 17.72 -27.08
CA GLU A 139 -3.49 16.85 -27.65
C GLU A 139 -4.79 16.83 -26.83
N LEU A 140 -4.64 16.80 -25.49
CA LEU A 140 -5.79 16.82 -24.58
C LEU A 140 -6.54 18.15 -24.66
N ILE A 141 -5.82 19.29 -24.71
CA ILE A 141 -6.40 20.63 -24.87
C ILE A 141 -7.13 20.71 -26.22
N ALA A 142 -6.47 20.30 -27.30
CA ALA A 142 -7.06 20.35 -28.64
C ALA A 142 -8.34 19.51 -28.76
N LYS A 143 -8.35 18.31 -28.20
CA LYS A 143 -9.51 17.42 -28.21
C LYS A 143 -10.65 17.87 -27.30
N SER A 144 -10.33 18.56 -26.21
CA SER A 144 -11.33 19.02 -25.23
C SER A 144 -12.22 20.14 -25.76
N GLY A 145 -11.72 20.96 -26.70
CA GLY A 145 -12.41 22.17 -27.15
C GLY A 145 -12.56 23.25 -26.07
N ILE A 146 -11.81 23.12 -24.97
CA ILE A 146 -11.75 24.10 -23.88
C ILE A 146 -10.58 25.07 -24.16
N SER A 147 -10.68 26.32 -23.74
CA SER A 147 -9.57 27.27 -23.90
C SER A 147 -8.32 26.76 -23.19
N ALA A 148 -7.15 26.97 -23.79
CA ALA A 148 -5.88 26.47 -23.21
C ALA A 148 -5.64 26.93 -21.76
N PRO A 149 -5.90 28.20 -21.36
CA PRO A 149 -5.78 28.58 -19.96
C PRO A 149 -6.72 27.82 -19.01
N SER A 150 -7.99 27.66 -19.40
CA SER A 150 -8.97 26.92 -18.58
C SER A 150 -8.64 25.43 -18.50
N ALA A 151 -8.26 24.82 -19.61
CA ALA A 151 -7.87 23.40 -19.64
C ALA A 151 -6.65 23.13 -18.76
N ASN A 152 -5.63 24.00 -18.81
CA ASN A 152 -4.44 23.88 -17.96
C ASN A 152 -4.79 24.02 -16.47
N ALA A 153 -5.65 24.94 -16.09
CA ALA A 153 -6.10 25.09 -14.69
C ALA A 153 -6.81 23.83 -14.21
N ILE A 154 -7.69 23.24 -15.04
CA ILE A 154 -8.42 22.02 -14.71
C ILE A 154 -7.48 20.82 -14.63
N ILE A 155 -6.52 20.69 -15.57
CA ILE A 155 -5.53 19.60 -15.53
C ILE A 155 -4.72 19.66 -14.22
N SER A 156 -4.24 20.85 -13.84
CA SER A 156 -3.51 21.02 -12.56
C SER A 156 -4.38 20.70 -11.35
N LEU A 157 -5.66 21.06 -11.38
CA LEU A 157 -6.60 20.69 -10.32
C LEU A 157 -6.81 19.17 -10.23
N LEU A 158 -6.94 18.50 -11.38
CA LEU A 158 -7.06 17.05 -11.45
C LEU A 158 -5.78 16.32 -10.99
N GLU A 159 -4.60 16.92 -11.24
CA GLU A 159 -3.33 16.43 -10.69
C GLU A 159 -3.27 16.56 -9.17
N ILE A 160 -3.70 17.69 -8.61
CA ILE A 160 -3.77 17.92 -7.16
C ILE A 160 -4.77 16.94 -6.50
N LYS A 161 -5.90 16.67 -7.17
CA LYS A 161 -6.89 15.68 -6.74
C LYS A 161 -6.41 14.22 -6.91
N GLY A 162 -5.24 13.99 -7.53
CA GLY A 162 -4.73 12.63 -7.77
C GLY A 162 -5.47 11.84 -8.84
N LEU A 163 -6.35 12.47 -9.62
CA LEU A 163 -7.13 11.81 -10.67
C LEU A 163 -6.37 11.63 -11.99
N VAL A 164 -5.34 12.42 -12.22
CA VAL A 164 -4.44 12.31 -13.37
C VAL A 164 -2.98 12.48 -12.95
N SER A 165 -2.06 11.94 -13.75
CA SER A 165 -0.62 12.19 -13.59
C SER A 165 0.04 12.46 -14.93
N GLU A 166 1.00 13.39 -14.96
CA GLU A 166 1.85 13.63 -16.12
C GLU A 166 3.18 12.89 -15.96
N ASN A 167 3.48 12.01 -16.92
CA ASN A 167 4.73 11.26 -16.99
C ASN A 167 5.27 11.29 -18.43
N LEU A 168 6.54 11.66 -18.59
CA LEU A 168 7.22 11.73 -19.90
C LEU A 168 6.44 12.58 -20.93
N GLY A 169 5.83 13.71 -20.49
CA GLY A 169 5.06 14.61 -21.34
C GLY A 169 3.69 14.05 -21.78
N LYS A 170 3.21 12.96 -21.15
CA LYS A 170 1.87 12.41 -21.36
C LYS A 170 1.07 12.40 -20.09
N ILE A 171 -0.16 12.85 -20.15
CA ILE A 171 -1.14 12.83 -19.08
C ILE A 171 -1.90 11.51 -19.19
N ARG A 172 -2.06 10.84 -18.06
CA ARG A 172 -2.85 9.62 -17.92
C ARG A 172 -3.79 9.73 -16.73
N LYS A 173 -4.92 9.07 -16.80
CA LYS A 173 -5.82 8.88 -15.67
C LYS A 173 -5.16 7.95 -14.66
N ILE A 174 -5.25 8.29 -13.37
CA ILE A 174 -4.91 7.40 -12.24
C ILE A 174 -6.21 6.69 -11.87
N GLY A 175 -6.25 5.40 -11.96
CA GLY A 175 -7.42 4.62 -11.58
C GLY A 175 -7.04 3.20 -11.40
#